data_82c2870ae5f06c64ce2245bb26703ab3
#
_entry.id   82c2870ae5f06c64ce2245bb26703ab3
#
_cell.length_a   1.000
_cell.length_b   1.000
_cell.length_c   1.000
_cell.angle_alpha   90.00
_cell.angle_beta   90.00
_cell.angle_gamma   90.00
#
_symmetry.space_group_name_H-M   'P 1'
#
loop_
_entity.id
_entity.type
_entity.pdbx_description
1 polymer ?
#
loop_
_entity_poly.entity_id
_entity_poly.type
_entity_poly.pdbx_seq_one_letter_code
_entity_poly.pdbx_strand_id
1 'polypeptide(L)'
;MSNSSPNDPGSRGSVDRQVSVLLVEDDPALQRMILNYFAENNIRTHVANNRQEMVDRLSKIEVNLVILDLRLGSEDGLDLLREIRLGSEVPVIIITGHRRDDIDRVVGLELGADDYLTKPFNLRELLARVRAVLRRFDVGKAAPARDPERGRFRFSGWQLDRRTRQLVDPVGTPVALTKGEYATLVAFLEAPQRPLSREHLLQATRVHEDVFDRSIDVQILRLRRKLERDPSAPRVIQTERGVGYVFAVAVERL
;
A
#
# COMPACT_ATOMS: atom_id res chain seq x y z
N MET A 1 50.83 -30.65 23.87
CA MET A 1 49.57 -31.30 23.59
C MET A 1 48.58 -30.19 23.22
N SER A 2 48.27 -30.17 21.97
CA SER A 2 47.48 -29.19 21.25
C SER A 2 46.01 -29.25 21.65
N ASN A 3 45.38 -28.10 21.87
CA ASN A 3 43.93 -28.05 21.86
C ASN A 3 43.44 -26.91 20.95
N SER A 4 43.05 -27.30 19.77
CA SER A 4 42.45 -26.49 18.75
C SER A 4 40.98 -26.27 19.09
N SER A 5 40.56 -25.02 19.23
CA SER A 5 39.14 -24.65 19.29
C SER A 5 38.57 -24.58 17.88
N PRO A 6 37.35 -25.08 17.63
CA PRO A 6 36.74 -25.01 16.33
C PRO A 6 36.10 -23.64 16.09
N ASN A 7 36.33 -23.20 14.89
CA ASN A 7 35.75 -22.14 14.08
C ASN A 7 34.23 -22.02 14.27
N ASP A 8 33.74 -20.86 14.67
CA ASP A 8 32.31 -20.52 14.63
C ASP A 8 31.97 -19.82 13.27
N PRO A 9 31.21 -20.45 12.37
CA PRO A 9 30.74 -19.82 11.14
C PRO A 9 29.27 -19.39 11.29
N GLY A 10 29.01 -18.34 12.05
CA GLY A 10 27.64 -17.93 12.38
C GLY A 10 27.30 -16.46 12.32
N SER A 11 28.09 -15.65 11.61
CA SER A 11 27.68 -14.27 11.29
C SER A 11 27.18 -14.18 9.84
N ARG A 12 25.95 -14.66 9.60
CA ARG A 12 25.21 -14.27 8.40
C ARG A 12 24.77 -12.83 8.59
N GLY A 13 25.58 -11.90 8.07
CA GLY A 13 25.23 -10.49 7.97
C GLY A 13 23.85 -10.34 7.33
N SER A 14 22.91 -9.76 8.07
CA SER A 14 21.74 -9.13 7.49
C SER A 14 22.28 -8.05 6.55
N VAL A 15 22.17 -8.26 5.25
CA VAL A 15 22.38 -7.22 4.26
C VAL A 15 21.29 -6.17 4.57
N ASP A 16 21.71 -5.10 5.19
CA ASP A 16 20.88 -3.93 5.48
C ASP A 16 20.46 -3.38 4.11
N ARG A 17 19.29 -3.80 3.62
CA ARG A 17 18.78 -3.40 2.31
C ARG A 17 18.39 -1.95 2.41
N GLN A 18 19.26 -1.07 1.97
CA GLN A 18 19.01 0.37 1.95
C GLN A 18 17.71 0.65 1.20
N VAL A 19 16.78 1.34 1.86
CA VAL A 19 15.49 1.73 1.27
C VAL A 19 15.72 2.64 0.08
N SER A 20 15.07 2.32 -1.05
CA SER A 20 15.13 3.05 -2.31
C SER A 20 13.78 3.73 -2.59
N VAL A 21 13.76 5.04 -2.70
CA VAL A 21 12.57 5.87 -2.98
C VAL A 21 12.72 6.55 -4.34
N LEU A 22 11.67 6.55 -5.14
CA LEU A 22 11.58 7.36 -6.36
C LEU A 22 10.75 8.61 -6.05
N LEU A 23 11.35 9.78 -6.22
CA LEU A 23 10.68 11.09 -6.13
C LEU A 23 10.36 11.58 -7.53
N VAL A 24 9.08 11.72 -7.85
CA VAL A 24 8.59 12.28 -9.11
C VAL A 24 8.08 13.68 -8.81
N GLU A 25 8.90 14.69 -9.14
CA GLU A 25 8.72 16.09 -8.78
C GLU A 25 9.52 16.94 -9.76
N ASP A 26 9.00 18.07 -10.24
CA ASP A 26 9.68 18.96 -11.19
C ASP A 26 10.33 20.20 -10.54
N ASP A 27 10.02 20.53 -9.28
CA ASP A 27 10.66 21.61 -8.55
C ASP A 27 12.07 21.22 -8.03
N PRO A 28 13.17 21.78 -8.60
CA PRO A 28 14.52 21.43 -8.20
C PRO A 28 14.86 21.84 -6.75
N ALA A 29 14.17 22.82 -6.18
CA ALA A 29 14.41 23.24 -4.80
C ALA A 29 13.83 22.21 -3.83
N LEU A 30 12.60 21.77 -4.07
CA LEU A 30 11.96 20.73 -3.28
C LEU A 30 12.68 19.39 -3.40
N GLN A 31 13.11 19.00 -4.62
CA GLN A 31 13.94 17.82 -4.84
C GLN A 31 15.18 17.84 -3.97
N ARG A 32 15.98 18.90 -4.00
CA ARG A 32 17.21 19.02 -3.19
C ARG A 32 16.94 18.92 -1.70
N MET A 33 15.86 19.55 -1.21
CA MET A 33 15.48 19.48 0.20
C MET A 33 15.16 18.04 0.61
N ILE A 34 14.37 17.32 -0.18
CA ILE A 34 13.99 15.93 0.10
C ILE A 34 15.21 15.01 -0.02
N LEU A 35 16.02 15.15 -1.08
CA LEU A 35 17.23 14.34 -1.30
C LEU A 35 18.18 14.43 -0.11
N ASN A 36 18.51 15.65 0.33
CA ASN A 36 19.43 15.85 1.45
C ASN A 36 18.88 15.25 2.75
N TYR A 37 17.63 15.55 3.07
CA TYR A 37 17.00 15.08 4.28
C TYR A 37 16.86 13.55 4.31
N PHE A 38 16.57 12.92 3.18
CA PHE A 38 16.44 11.46 3.09
C PHE A 38 17.80 10.78 3.14
N ALA A 39 18.85 11.38 2.54
CA ALA A 39 20.21 10.86 2.65
C ALA A 39 20.71 10.85 4.10
N GLU A 40 20.43 11.90 4.89
CA GLU A 40 20.73 11.94 6.34
C GLU A 40 19.99 10.85 7.12
N ASN A 41 18.90 10.32 6.58
CA ASN A 41 18.07 9.28 7.18
C ASN A 41 18.25 7.88 6.56
N ASN A 42 19.37 7.64 5.84
CA ASN A 42 19.73 6.38 5.19
C ASN A 42 18.72 5.90 4.13
N ILE A 43 18.01 6.83 3.47
CA ILE A 43 17.12 6.53 2.36
C ILE A 43 17.77 6.96 1.05
N ARG A 44 17.98 6.02 0.13
CA ARG A 44 18.42 6.33 -1.23
C ARG A 44 17.24 6.91 -2.01
N THR A 45 17.41 8.09 -2.58
CA THR A 45 16.35 8.73 -3.35
C THR A 45 16.81 8.93 -4.80
N HIS A 46 15.98 8.47 -5.72
CA HIS A 46 16.09 8.71 -7.15
C HIS A 46 15.08 9.75 -7.56
N VAL A 47 15.41 10.58 -8.55
CA VAL A 47 14.53 11.66 -9.01
C VAL A 47 14.09 11.37 -10.45
N ALA A 48 12.83 11.70 -10.73
CA ALA A 48 12.28 11.82 -12.08
C ALA A 48 11.51 13.15 -12.18
N ASN A 49 11.73 13.88 -13.27
CA ASN A 49 11.13 15.20 -13.49
C ASN A 49 9.84 15.14 -14.32
N ASN A 50 9.55 14.00 -14.92
CA ASN A 50 8.44 13.80 -15.84
C ASN A 50 8.11 12.29 -15.97
N ARG A 51 7.04 11.99 -16.71
CA ARG A 51 6.56 10.64 -17.01
C ARG A 51 7.65 9.73 -17.57
N GLN A 52 8.37 10.20 -18.59
CA GLN A 52 9.37 9.37 -19.29
C GLN A 52 10.49 8.93 -18.35
N GLU A 53 10.99 9.85 -17.54
CA GLU A 53 12.02 9.53 -16.54
C GLU A 53 11.48 8.60 -15.43
N MET A 54 10.23 8.79 -15.00
CA MET A 54 9.57 7.91 -14.04
C MET A 54 9.51 6.47 -14.54
N VAL A 55 9.01 6.25 -15.77
CA VAL A 55 8.90 4.93 -16.39
C VAL A 55 10.28 4.29 -16.54
N ASP A 56 11.26 5.07 -17.00
CA ASP A 56 12.63 4.62 -17.19
C ASP A 56 13.29 4.20 -15.85
N ARG A 57 13.05 4.94 -14.78
CA ARG A 57 13.54 4.58 -13.43
C ARG A 57 12.86 3.32 -12.90
N LEU A 58 11.54 3.24 -12.97
CA LEU A 58 10.79 2.07 -12.49
C LEU A 58 11.16 0.79 -13.23
N SER A 59 11.58 0.87 -14.50
CA SER A 59 12.03 -0.29 -15.28
C SER A 59 13.46 -0.74 -14.95
N LYS A 60 14.34 0.17 -14.47
CA LYS A 60 15.77 -0.09 -14.29
C LYS A 60 16.21 -0.35 -12.86
N ILE A 61 15.44 0.13 -11.88
CA ILE A 61 15.81 0.07 -10.47
C ILE A 61 14.69 -0.54 -9.62
N GLU A 62 15.09 -1.27 -8.57
CA GLU A 62 14.15 -1.73 -7.56
C GLU A 62 13.78 -0.55 -6.64
N VAL A 63 12.53 -0.10 -6.72
CA VAL A 63 11.97 1.00 -5.93
C VAL A 63 11.08 0.42 -4.84
N ASN A 64 11.29 0.87 -3.58
CA ASN A 64 10.48 0.44 -2.45
C ASN A 64 9.25 1.34 -2.22
N LEU A 65 9.31 2.60 -2.68
CA LEU A 65 8.22 3.57 -2.55
C LEU A 65 8.37 4.68 -3.59
N VAL A 66 7.26 5.15 -4.13
CA VAL A 66 7.19 6.34 -5.00
C VAL A 66 6.57 7.51 -4.23
N ILE A 67 7.18 8.67 -4.31
CA ILE A 67 6.58 9.96 -3.92
C ILE A 67 6.25 10.68 -5.22
N LEU A 68 4.98 11.01 -5.43
CA LEU A 68 4.47 11.54 -6.68
C LEU A 68 3.81 12.89 -6.48
N ASP A 69 4.32 13.95 -7.12
CA ASP A 69 3.57 15.20 -7.26
C ASP A 69 2.44 15.03 -8.28
N LEU A 70 1.27 15.55 -7.94
CA LEU A 70 0.15 15.59 -8.88
C LEU A 70 0.33 16.65 -9.98
N ARG A 71 1.20 17.63 -9.79
CA ARG A 71 1.47 18.70 -10.76
C ARG A 71 2.91 18.62 -11.25
N LEU A 72 3.10 18.00 -12.37
CA LEU A 72 4.39 17.85 -13.05
C LEU A 72 4.37 18.66 -14.37
N GLY A 73 4.64 19.96 -14.28
CA GLY A 73 4.55 20.81 -15.45
C GLY A 73 3.17 20.78 -16.10
N SER A 74 3.07 20.19 -17.29
CA SER A 74 1.82 19.99 -18.03
C SER A 74 1.18 18.61 -17.86
N GLU A 75 1.82 17.70 -17.10
CA GLU A 75 1.34 16.33 -16.93
C GLU A 75 0.42 16.20 -15.70
N ASP A 76 -0.62 15.37 -15.83
CA ASP A 76 -1.51 15.04 -14.72
C ASP A 76 -0.92 13.86 -13.92
N GLY A 77 -0.58 14.11 -12.65
CA GLY A 77 -0.05 13.09 -11.75
C GLY A 77 -1.01 11.93 -11.47
N LEU A 78 -2.32 12.13 -11.63
CA LEU A 78 -3.28 11.05 -11.52
C LEU A 78 -3.17 10.06 -12.68
N ASP A 79 -2.82 10.52 -13.87
CA ASP A 79 -2.55 9.63 -15.00
C ASP A 79 -1.24 8.85 -14.80
N LEU A 80 -0.22 9.49 -14.21
CA LEU A 80 1.01 8.80 -13.82
C LEU A 80 0.75 7.73 -12.75
N LEU A 81 -0.11 8.03 -11.78
CA LEU A 81 -0.52 7.04 -10.77
C LEU A 81 -1.21 5.83 -11.39
N ARG A 82 -2.12 6.06 -12.36
CA ARG A 82 -2.77 4.97 -13.10
C ARG A 82 -1.73 4.09 -13.81
N GLU A 83 -0.77 4.71 -14.48
CA GLU A 83 0.30 4.00 -15.18
C GLU A 83 1.17 3.17 -14.23
N ILE A 84 1.57 3.71 -13.09
CA ILE A 84 2.28 2.95 -12.05
C ILE A 84 1.47 1.72 -11.63
N ARG A 85 0.15 1.87 -11.45
CA ARG A 85 -0.75 0.80 -10.98
C ARG A 85 -1.04 -0.26 -12.04
N LEU A 86 -0.85 0.03 -13.33
CA LEU A 86 -0.94 -0.99 -14.39
C LEU A 86 0.23 -1.97 -14.36
N GLY A 87 1.41 -1.54 -13.91
CA GLY A 87 2.64 -2.34 -13.97
C GLY A 87 3.26 -2.68 -12.60
N SER A 88 2.80 -2.08 -11.49
CA SER A 88 3.50 -2.21 -10.21
C SER A 88 2.58 -2.01 -9.01
N GLU A 89 2.85 -2.81 -7.97
CA GLU A 89 2.26 -2.69 -6.62
C GLU A 89 3.12 -1.82 -5.68
N VAL A 90 4.13 -1.13 -6.20
CA VAL A 90 4.99 -0.25 -5.40
C VAL A 90 4.14 0.79 -4.65
N PRO A 91 4.36 1.01 -3.35
CA PRO A 91 3.59 2.01 -2.61
C PRO A 91 3.82 3.41 -3.15
N VAL A 92 2.74 4.21 -3.21
CA VAL A 92 2.77 5.58 -3.70
C VAL A 92 2.24 6.53 -2.63
N ILE A 93 3.04 7.54 -2.29
CA ILE A 93 2.60 8.71 -1.52
C ILE A 93 2.42 9.87 -2.50
N ILE A 94 1.22 10.43 -2.55
CA ILE A 94 0.95 11.63 -3.34
C ILE A 94 1.35 12.87 -2.54
N ILE A 95 2.02 13.82 -3.21
CA ILE A 95 2.20 15.18 -2.72
C ILE A 95 1.51 16.18 -3.66
N THR A 96 0.90 17.26 -3.13
CA THR A 96 0.19 18.25 -3.96
C THR A 96 0.07 19.60 -3.29
N GLY A 97 -0.02 20.69 -4.11
CA GLY A 97 0.01 22.06 -3.64
C GLY A 97 -1.31 22.72 -3.27
N HIS A 98 -2.48 22.06 -3.42
CA HIS A 98 -3.77 22.71 -3.17
C HIS A 98 -4.62 22.04 -2.09
N ARG A 99 -5.00 22.84 -1.07
CA ARG A 99 -5.98 22.48 -0.05
C ARG A 99 -7.42 22.34 -0.60
N ARG A 100 -7.68 22.73 -1.84
CA ARG A 100 -9.04 22.78 -2.41
C ARG A 100 -9.47 21.51 -3.13
N ASP A 101 -8.56 20.58 -3.36
CA ASP A 101 -8.87 19.39 -4.13
C ASP A 101 -9.12 18.19 -3.22
N ASP A 102 -10.14 18.30 -2.33
CA ASP A 102 -10.72 17.12 -1.67
C ASP A 102 -11.12 16.06 -2.72
N ILE A 103 -11.46 16.51 -3.94
CA ILE A 103 -11.76 15.64 -5.07
C ILE A 103 -10.50 14.92 -5.56
N ASP A 104 -9.39 15.62 -5.79
CA ASP A 104 -8.13 14.99 -6.23
C ASP A 104 -7.56 14.04 -5.19
N ARG A 105 -7.74 14.36 -3.91
CA ARG A 105 -7.37 13.46 -2.81
C ARG A 105 -8.20 12.18 -2.83
N VAL A 106 -9.51 12.28 -2.98
CA VAL A 106 -10.41 11.11 -3.08
C VAL A 106 -10.05 10.31 -4.32
N VAL A 107 -9.91 10.98 -5.48
CA VAL A 107 -9.55 10.34 -6.75
C VAL A 107 -8.17 9.69 -6.68
N GLY A 108 -7.15 10.35 -6.11
CA GLY A 108 -5.81 9.79 -5.95
C GLY A 108 -5.82 8.53 -5.07
N LEU A 109 -6.54 8.57 -3.95
CA LEU A 109 -6.74 7.39 -3.10
C LEU A 109 -7.57 6.32 -3.83
N GLU A 110 -8.58 6.67 -4.60
CA GLU A 110 -9.35 5.75 -5.44
C GLU A 110 -8.50 5.09 -6.52
N LEU A 111 -7.53 5.79 -7.07
CA LEU A 111 -6.60 5.28 -8.07
C LEU A 111 -5.48 4.42 -7.50
N GLY A 112 -5.35 4.32 -6.16
CA GLY A 112 -4.40 3.40 -5.55
C GLY A 112 -3.25 4.03 -4.80
N ALA A 113 -3.26 5.33 -4.50
CA ALA A 113 -2.29 5.92 -3.59
C ALA A 113 -2.40 5.31 -2.18
N ASP A 114 -1.26 5.14 -1.50
CA ASP A 114 -1.18 4.55 -0.15
C ASP A 114 -1.19 5.61 0.94
N ASP A 115 -0.83 6.85 0.61
CA ASP A 115 -0.94 8.03 1.47
C ASP A 115 -0.96 9.31 0.64
N TYR A 116 -1.27 10.44 1.29
CA TYR A 116 -1.43 11.73 0.67
C TYR A 116 -0.92 12.84 1.59
N LEU A 117 -0.16 13.80 1.04
CA LEU A 117 0.41 14.91 1.80
C LEU A 117 0.25 16.24 1.04
N THR A 118 -0.27 17.28 1.70
CA THR A 118 -0.45 18.60 1.08
C THR A 118 0.75 19.51 1.28
N LYS A 119 1.19 20.21 0.24
CA LYS A 119 2.15 21.30 0.30
C LYS A 119 1.48 22.56 0.90
N PRO A 120 2.16 23.31 1.78
CA PRO A 120 3.48 23.06 2.32
C PRO A 120 3.47 22.00 3.43
N PHE A 121 4.47 21.13 3.46
CA PHE A 121 4.63 20.08 4.47
C PHE A 121 5.98 20.14 5.16
N ASN A 122 6.09 19.50 6.32
CA ASN A 122 7.36 19.33 7.00
C ASN A 122 8.06 18.05 6.51
N LEU A 123 9.38 18.12 6.25
CA LEU A 123 10.16 16.94 5.83
C LEU A 123 10.13 15.81 6.86
N ARG A 124 10.00 16.12 8.16
CA ARG A 124 9.81 15.11 9.22
C ARG A 124 8.49 14.37 9.04
N GLU A 125 7.42 15.08 8.66
CA GLU A 125 6.12 14.45 8.38
C GLU A 125 6.21 13.54 7.17
N LEU A 126 6.79 14.02 6.05
CA LEU A 126 6.99 13.20 4.86
C LEU A 126 7.78 11.93 5.20
N LEU A 127 8.90 12.04 5.93
CA LEU A 127 9.70 10.91 6.34
C LEU A 127 8.93 9.92 7.25
N ALA A 128 8.14 10.44 8.19
CA ALA A 128 7.31 9.62 9.06
C ALA A 128 6.28 8.81 8.26
N ARG A 129 5.65 9.42 7.25
CA ARG A 129 4.71 8.78 6.33
C ARG A 129 5.40 7.73 5.46
N VAL A 130 6.57 8.03 4.89
CA VAL A 130 7.40 7.07 4.13
C VAL A 130 7.72 5.85 5.00
N ARG A 131 8.22 6.04 6.21
CA ARG A 131 8.52 4.94 7.14
C ARG A 131 7.27 4.16 7.53
N ALA A 132 6.15 4.82 7.72
CA ALA A 132 4.88 4.18 8.05
C ALA A 132 4.37 3.32 6.90
N VAL A 133 4.43 3.84 5.67
CA VAL A 133 4.05 3.10 4.46
C VAL A 133 4.99 1.92 4.26
N LEU A 134 6.30 2.09 4.30
CA LEU A 134 7.30 1.02 4.16
C LEU A 134 7.16 -0.07 5.23
N ARG A 135 7.01 0.29 6.49
CA ARG A 135 6.79 -0.67 7.58
C ARG A 135 5.56 -1.55 7.31
N ARG A 136 4.49 -0.98 6.81
CA ARG A 136 3.30 -1.76 6.39
C ARG A 136 3.63 -2.71 5.26
N PHE A 137 4.59 -2.34 4.38
CA PHE A 137 5.10 -3.18 3.29
C PHE A 137 6.03 -4.30 3.81
N ASP A 138 6.82 -4.07 4.83
CA ASP A 138 7.76 -5.05 5.37
C ASP A 138 7.12 -6.02 6.35
N VAL A 139 6.18 -5.57 7.19
CA VAL A 139 5.39 -6.45 8.06
C VAL A 139 4.63 -7.50 7.24
N GLY A 140 4.41 -7.18 5.97
CA GLY A 140 3.86 -8.12 5.03
C GLY A 140 4.82 -9.15 4.47
N LYS A 141 6.14 -8.87 4.51
CA LYS A 141 7.18 -9.81 4.07
C LYS A 141 7.76 -10.66 5.22
N ALA A 142 7.61 -10.21 6.46
CA ALA A 142 8.22 -10.82 7.64
C ALA A 142 7.16 -11.30 8.65
N ALA A 143 6.27 -12.20 8.26
CA ALA A 143 5.55 -13.02 9.22
C ALA A 143 6.35 -14.31 9.43
N PRO A 144 6.73 -14.68 10.68
CA PRO A 144 7.39 -15.94 10.93
C PRO A 144 6.48 -17.10 10.54
N ALA A 145 7.07 -18.09 9.88
CA ALA A 145 6.43 -19.34 9.50
C ALA A 145 5.80 -20.01 10.73
N ARG A 146 4.50 -19.91 10.86
CA ARG A 146 3.69 -20.74 11.74
C ARG A 146 2.55 -21.32 10.91
N ASP A 147 2.64 -22.62 10.70
CA ASP A 147 1.60 -23.50 10.19
C ASP A 147 1.15 -23.26 8.72
N PRO A 148 1.53 -24.13 7.77
CA PRO A 148 1.18 -24.00 6.34
C PRO A 148 -0.32 -24.05 6.05
N GLU A 149 -1.13 -24.61 6.94
CA GLU A 149 -2.57 -24.76 6.72
C GLU A 149 -3.42 -23.64 7.31
N ARG A 150 -2.90 -22.81 8.22
CA ARG A 150 -3.66 -21.71 8.86
C ARG A 150 -3.72 -20.38 8.10
N GLY A 151 -3.33 -20.35 6.83
CA GLY A 151 -3.13 -19.11 6.09
C GLY A 151 -4.04 -18.88 4.90
N ARG A 152 -4.95 -19.75 4.58
CA ARG A 152 -5.81 -19.64 3.41
C ARG A 152 -7.26 -19.43 3.78
N PHE A 153 -7.90 -18.54 3.04
CA PHE A 153 -9.35 -18.31 3.12
C PHE A 153 -10.01 -18.63 1.78
N ARG A 154 -11.20 -19.21 1.82
CA ARG A 154 -12.07 -19.39 0.65
C ARG A 154 -13.43 -18.75 0.91
N PHE A 155 -13.95 -18.04 -0.06
CA PHE A 155 -15.27 -17.40 -0.02
C PHE A 155 -15.84 -17.21 -1.42
N SER A 156 -17.06 -17.56 -1.68
CA SER A 156 -17.75 -17.40 -2.99
C SER A 156 -16.89 -17.79 -4.21
N GLY A 157 -16.06 -18.82 -4.09
CA GLY A 157 -15.12 -19.28 -5.12
C GLY A 157 -13.77 -18.56 -5.15
N TRP A 158 -13.63 -17.43 -4.47
CA TRP A 158 -12.36 -16.72 -4.29
C TRP A 158 -11.46 -17.44 -3.30
N GLN A 159 -10.14 -17.31 -3.49
CA GLN A 159 -9.15 -17.83 -2.55
C GLN A 159 -8.13 -16.73 -2.22
N LEU A 160 -7.89 -16.50 -0.93
CA LEU A 160 -6.83 -15.63 -0.43
C LEU A 160 -5.79 -16.45 0.31
N ASP A 161 -4.56 -16.45 -0.17
CA ASP A 161 -3.39 -17.00 0.55
C ASP A 161 -2.70 -15.85 1.32
N ARG A 162 -2.74 -15.91 2.66
CA ARG A 162 -2.12 -14.88 3.51
C ARG A 162 -0.61 -14.88 3.45
N ARG A 163 0.01 -16.01 3.16
CA ARG A 163 1.46 -16.17 3.11
C ARG A 163 2.03 -15.47 1.88
N THR A 164 1.38 -15.68 0.74
CA THR A 164 1.78 -15.06 -0.54
C THR A 164 1.08 -13.73 -0.78
N ARG A 165 0.04 -13.39 0.02
CA ARG A 165 -0.87 -12.25 -0.17
C ARG A 165 -1.59 -12.25 -1.51
N GLN A 166 -1.72 -13.40 -2.11
CA GLN A 166 -2.32 -13.55 -3.41
C GLN A 166 -3.81 -13.82 -3.27
N LEU A 167 -4.61 -12.98 -3.91
CA LEU A 167 -6.02 -13.22 -4.14
C LEU A 167 -6.19 -13.85 -5.51
N VAL A 168 -6.96 -14.94 -5.58
CA VAL A 168 -7.26 -15.64 -6.82
C VAL A 168 -8.78 -15.67 -7.00
N ASP A 169 -9.24 -15.32 -8.19
CA ASP A 169 -10.66 -15.31 -8.53
C ASP A 169 -11.23 -16.74 -8.71
N PRO A 170 -12.56 -16.89 -8.88
CA PRO A 170 -13.19 -18.20 -9.05
C PRO A 170 -12.75 -18.99 -10.30
N VAL A 171 -12.11 -18.33 -11.29
CA VAL A 171 -11.59 -18.99 -12.50
C VAL A 171 -10.09 -19.25 -12.43
N GLY A 172 -9.44 -18.93 -11.30
CA GLY A 172 -8.03 -19.22 -11.06
C GLY A 172 -7.07 -18.07 -11.46
N THR A 173 -7.59 -16.88 -11.77
CA THR A 173 -6.78 -15.74 -12.17
C THR A 173 -6.32 -14.95 -10.92
N PRO A 174 -5.03 -14.62 -10.79
CA PRO A 174 -4.56 -13.74 -9.73
C PRO A 174 -5.12 -12.32 -9.86
N VAL A 175 -5.61 -11.77 -8.75
CA VAL A 175 -6.13 -10.40 -8.67
C VAL A 175 -5.27 -9.60 -7.71
N ALA A 176 -4.65 -8.56 -8.23
CA ALA A 176 -3.79 -7.66 -7.45
C ALA A 176 -4.62 -6.85 -6.43
N LEU A 177 -4.13 -6.79 -5.20
CA LEU A 177 -4.68 -5.97 -4.13
C LEU A 177 -3.63 -4.96 -3.67
N THR A 178 -4.02 -3.70 -3.55
CA THR A 178 -3.20 -2.75 -2.77
C THR A 178 -3.16 -3.20 -1.30
N LYS A 179 -2.25 -2.65 -0.52
CA LYS A 179 -2.16 -3.02 0.91
C LYS A 179 -3.39 -2.68 1.72
N GLY A 180 -3.97 -1.51 1.46
CA GLY A 180 -5.19 -1.11 2.12
C GLY A 180 -6.34 -2.07 1.80
N GLU A 181 -6.49 -2.44 0.52
CA GLU A 181 -7.47 -3.43 0.09
C GLU A 181 -7.23 -4.80 0.72
N TYR A 182 -5.97 -5.25 0.73
CA TYR A 182 -5.59 -6.51 1.38
C TYR A 182 -5.90 -6.50 2.88
N ALA A 183 -5.49 -5.46 3.60
CA ALA A 183 -5.72 -5.35 5.04
C ALA A 183 -7.22 -5.27 5.37
N THR A 184 -7.99 -4.50 4.58
CA THR A 184 -9.45 -4.42 4.72
C THR A 184 -10.11 -5.77 4.44
N LEU A 185 -9.68 -6.48 3.39
CA LEU A 185 -10.21 -7.81 3.07
C LEU A 185 -9.90 -8.81 4.19
N VAL A 186 -8.66 -8.83 4.71
CA VAL A 186 -8.28 -9.72 5.82
C VAL A 186 -9.12 -9.43 7.07
N ALA A 187 -9.36 -8.17 7.42
CA ALA A 187 -10.22 -7.82 8.55
C ALA A 187 -11.63 -8.39 8.41
N PHE A 188 -12.19 -8.37 7.21
CA PHE A 188 -13.48 -9.00 6.92
C PHE A 188 -13.44 -10.52 7.01
N LEU A 189 -12.41 -11.14 6.45
CA LEU A 189 -12.28 -12.62 6.45
C LEU A 189 -12.03 -13.18 7.86
N GLU A 190 -11.49 -12.38 8.77
CA GLU A 190 -11.33 -12.72 10.18
C GLU A 190 -12.61 -12.56 11.01
N ALA A 191 -13.55 -11.74 10.52
CA ALA A 191 -14.83 -11.48 11.17
C ALA A 191 -16.02 -11.64 10.19
N PRO A 192 -16.19 -12.83 9.56
CA PRO A 192 -17.24 -13.05 8.57
C PRO A 192 -18.62 -12.89 9.19
N GLN A 193 -19.56 -12.34 8.42
CA GLN A 193 -20.95 -12.10 8.79
C GLN A 193 -21.16 -11.21 10.03
N ARG A 194 -20.10 -10.53 10.49
CA ARG A 194 -20.18 -9.54 11.57
C ARG A 194 -20.04 -8.15 11.00
N PRO A 195 -20.92 -7.20 11.35
CA PRO A 195 -20.72 -5.81 10.99
C PRO A 195 -19.47 -5.24 11.65
N LEU A 196 -18.63 -4.59 10.85
CA LEU A 196 -17.43 -3.88 11.30
C LEU A 196 -17.64 -2.39 11.14
N SER A 197 -17.40 -1.61 12.19
CA SER A 197 -17.45 -0.17 12.12
C SER A 197 -16.30 0.37 11.26
N ARG A 198 -16.47 1.59 10.72
CA ARG A 198 -15.39 2.29 10.00
C ARG A 198 -14.15 2.43 10.87
N GLU A 199 -14.33 2.77 12.13
CA GLU A 199 -13.25 2.88 13.10
C GLU A 199 -12.52 1.55 13.30
N HIS A 200 -13.24 0.45 13.43
CA HIS A 200 -12.66 -0.89 13.56
C HIS A 200 -11.84 -1.25 12.30
N LEU A 201 -12.37 -0.99 11.12
CA LEU A 201 -11.66 -1.22 9.86
C LEU A 201 -10.42 -0.33 9.74
N LEU A 202 -10.49 0.94 10.16
CA LEU A 202 -9.34 1.84 10.23
C LEU A 202 -8.26 1.29 11.17
N GLN A 203 -8.62 0.84 12.37
CA GLN A 203 -7.70 0.24 13.32
C GLN A 203 -7.08 -1.05 12.77
N ALA A 204 -7.88 -1.94 12.19
CA ALA A 204 -7.44 -3.20 11.61
C ALA A 204 -6.48 -2.99 10.43
N THR A 205 -6.68 -1.96 9.64
CA THR A 205 -5.81 -1.58 8.53
C THR A 205 -4.60 -0.75 8.98
N ARG A 206 -4.57 -0.34 10.26
CA ARG A 206 -3.54 0.56 10.82
C ARG A 206 -3.35 1.82 9.98
N VAL A 207 -4.43 2.31 9.41
CA VAL A 207 -4.44 3.61 8.74
C VAL A 207 -4.36 4.67 9.82
N HIS A 208 -3.31 5.49 9.82
CA HIS A 208 -3.01 6.47 10.87
C HIS A 208 -4.16 7.45 11.14
N GLU A 209 -4.18 7.97 12.38
CA GLU A 209 -5.18 8.84 13.01
C GLU A 209 -5.56 10.09 12.21
N ASP A 210 -4.75 10.51 11.23
CA ASP A 210 -5.01 11.69 10.37
C ASP A 210 -5.73 11.37 9.06
N VAL A 211 -6.05 10.10 8.78
CA VAL A 211 -6.80 9.74 7.58
C VAL A 211 -8.28 9.66 7.93
N PHE A 212 -9.02 10.70 7.52
CA PHE A 212 -10.47 10.78 7.67
C PHE A 212 -11.18 9.47 7.31
N ASP A 213 -12.29 9.20 7.98
CA ASP A 213 -13.26 8.10 7.79
C ASP A 213 -13.53 7.70 6.31
N ARG A 214 -13.38 8.65 5.38
CA ARG A 214 -13.53 8.45 3.93
C ARG A 214 -12.54 7.47 3.30
N SER A 215 -11.39 7.21 3.91
CA SER A 215 -10.40 6.27 3.35
C SER A 215 -10.88 4.83 3.36
N ILE A 216 -11.69 4.43 4.34
CA ILE A 216 -12.29 3.10 4.40
C ILE A 216 -13.38 2.94 3.34
N ASP A 217 -14.22 3.95 3.14
CA ASP A 217 -15.25 3.91 2.09
C ASP A 217 -14.62 3.72 0.71
N VAL A 218 -13.47 4.34 0.46
CA VAL A 218 -12.68 4.16 -0.77
C VAL A 218 -12.15 2.72 -0.90
N GLN A 219 -11.58 2.16 0.16
CA GLN A 219 -11.11 0.76 0.14
C GLN A 219 -12.27 -0.22 -0.13
N ILE A 220 -13.42 0.03 0.48
CA ILE A 220 -14.63 -0.75 0.25
C ILE A 220 -15.09 -0.66 -1.21
N LEU A 221 -15.11 0.55 -1.78
CA LEU A 221 -15.48 0.73 -3.19
C LEU A 221 -14.56 -0.03 -4.14
N ARG A 222 -13.25 0.00 -3.89
CA ARG A 222 -12.25 -0.74 -4.68
C ARG A 222 -12.42 -2.25 -4.54
N LEU A 223 -12.59 -2.74 -3.32
CA LEU A 223 -12.84 -4.16 -3.09
C LEU A 223 -14.13 -4.61 -3.78
N ARG A 224 -15.19 -3.82 -3.73
CA ARG A 224 -16.43 -4.12 -4.45
C ARG A 224 -16.20 -4.22 -5.96
N ARG A 225 -15.43 -3.29 -6.56
CA ARG A 225 -15.08 -3.34 -8.00
C ARG A 225 -14.34 -4.63 -8.39
N LYS A 226 -13.61 -5.25 -7.47
CA LYS A 226 -12.84 -6.48 -7.71
C LYS A 226 -13.64 -7.74 -7.40
N LEU A 227 -14.42 -7.73 -6.33
CA LEU A 227 -15.07 -8.93 -5.78
C LEU A 227 -16.52 -9.11 -6.23
N GLU A 228 -17.20 -8.02 -6.56
CA GLU A 228 -18.62 -8.05 -6.91
C GLU A 228 -18.83 -8.19 -8.40
N ARG A 229 -19.89 -8.89 -8.80
CA ARG A 229 -20.34 -8.87 -10.20
C ARG A 229 -20.93 -7.51 -10.60
N ASP A 230 -21.62 -6.87 -9.66
CA ASP A 230 -22.19 -5.53 -9.79
C ASP A 230 -21.85 -4.74 -8.52
N PRO A 231 -20.88 -3.81 -8.59
CA PRO A 231 -20.48 -2.98 -7.44
C PRO A 231 -21.61 -2.07 -6.90
N SER A 232 -22.64 -1.78 -7.72
CA SER A 232 -23.78 -0.96 -7.31
C SER A 232 -24.81 -1.74 -6.50
N ALA A 233 -24.83 -3.08 -6.64
CA ALA A 233 -25.68 -4.01 -5.91
C ALA A 233 -24.83 -5.07 -5.17
N PRO A 234 -23.99 -4.68 -4.18
CA PRO A 234 -22.98 -5.53 -3.58
C PRO A 234 -23.62 -6.67 -2.77
N ARG A 235 -23.09 -7.89 -2.96
CA ARG A 235 -23.52 -9.10 -2.25
C ARG A 235 -22.44 -9.65 -1.31
N VAL A 236 -21.17 -9.38 -1.56
CA VAL A 236 -20.04 -9.84 -0.75
C VAL A 236 -19.77 -8.86 0.38
N ILE A 237 -19.63 -7.56 0.06
CA ILE A 237 -19.40 -6.50 1.06
C ILE A 237 -20.62 -5.58 1.08
N GLN A 238 -21.49 -5.75 2.06
CA GLN A 238 -22.71 -4.95 2.22
C GLN A 238 -22.51 -3.78 3.17
N THR A 239 -23.34 -2.74 3.00
CA THR A 239 -23.36 -1.59 3.92
C THR A 239 -24.44 -1.82 4.97
N GLU A 240 -24.03 -1.82 6.24
CA GLU A 240 -24.94 -1.84 7.37
C GLU A 240 -25.14 -0.40 7.88
N ARG A 241 -26.32 0.16 7.60
CA ARG A 241 -26.61 1.57 7.91
C ARG A 241 -26.47 1.85 9.39
N GLY A 242 -25.74 2.92 9.73
CA GLY A 242 -25.50 3.33 11.12
C GLY A 242 -24.43 2.51 11.85
N VAL A 243 -23.90 1.41 11.25
CA VAL A 243 -22.88 0.56 11.87
C VAL A 243 -21.57 0.60 11.08
N GLY A 244 -21.62 0.29 9.77
CA GLY A 244 -20.43 0.20 8.92
C GLY A 244 -20.62 -0.75 7.77
N TYR A 245 -19.79 -1.80 7.70
CA TYR A 245 -19.79 -2.76 6.61
C TYR A 245 -19.77 -4.21 7.13
N VAL A 246 -20.37 -5.11 6.38
CA VAL A 246 -20.41 -6.55 6.69
C VAL A 246 -19.96 -7.38 5.49
N PHE A 247 -19.14 -8.39 5.74
CA PHE A 247 -18.80 -9.43 4.77
C PHE A 247 -19.89 -10.50 4.79
N ALA A 248 -20.84 -10.39 3.88
CA ALA A 248 -22.12 -11.09 3.97
C ALA A 248 -22.05 -12.57 3.54
N VAL A 249 -20.91 -13.02 3.01
CA VAL A 249 -20.73 -14.39 2.52
C VAL A 249 -19.98 -15.26 3.54
N ALA A 250 -20.19 -16.59 3.45
CA ALA A 250 -19.49 -17.56 4.28
C ALA A 250 -17.99 -17.59 3.92
N VAL A 251 -17.15 -17.75 4.94
CA VAL A 251 -15.70 -17.86 4.82
C VAL A 251 -15.23 -19.17 5.41
N GLU A 252 -14.53 -19.94 4.61
CA GLU A 252 -13.83 -21.17 5.03
C GLU A 252 -12.35 -20.82 5.30
N ARG A 253 -11.80 -21.35 6.39
CA ARG A 253 -10.36 -21.35 6.67
C ARG A 253 -9.81 -22.68 6.24
N LEU A 254 -8.83 -22.66 5.34
CA LEU A 254 -8.14 -23.84 4.83
C LEU A 254 -6.80 -24.01 5.52
#